data_32de6850af4bf41a979d95bf66ac3566
#
_entry.id   32de6850af4bf41a979d95bf66ac3566
#
_cell.length_a   1.000
_cell.length_b   1.000
_cell.length_c   1.000
_cell.angle_alpha   90.00
_cell.angle_beta   90.00
_cell.angle_gamma   90.00
#
_symmetry.space_group_name_H-M   'P 1'
#
loop_
_entity.id
_entity.type
_entity.pdbx_description
1 polymer ?
#
loop_
_entity_poly.entity_id
_entity_poly.type
_entity_poly.pdbx_seq_one_letter_code
_entity_poly.pdbx_strand_id
1 'polypeptide(L)'
;MTNIINLQDHTEEQKLIDDLQIKMNEMQKSIDSKILEMDQLKIKNNDLAGQEANAKGTELRDIKSERKSLQSKIKNLKISIDNDQKLLDGYNEEFSKIKQQYKREYVKQNSEENAKKVIEENNIHYVAFDQQWWSVDPTAGRMDLKINASEASVIKDLIFLDSGWEIQNEQELKRIAKELGRFYKHIVRDFNTNKRNGIYNQMDTIRKQWLQPVYDVTPHECFRLLALSIAGGDDDYADQLEKFVAYRYCHPEDVMIPNIDSCAVGGTGRETFYNIISTIFTNECCGTVGEETFKGTHNGDLFGKMFVKVDEKNSNSVPIEKIKELTGTNRYRHRSMNKDARDVDRLFSFLFFRNGFTSTAKLAGTGSSGEDRRFEPVIARVNLTRHLAKHFNLIPDINTLLDDSTEKAMAIMIKDWQKDYYRNETRVQEWLGHIIQKHNAMKMTELTPLHGVYYNEMLDRQKKGIDGFMPKFMDLFNNSNSTVINLTDAHKLYQVAESTKCTKDWFKNQIMYWLNTKLGWDCEETMENVYTFDGCVPSDRRKMVIVKNRLDVPQRLQFDINDFIDRDATDDKGTTVGEKINVFSILDELR
;
A
#
# COMPACT_ATOMS: atom_id res chain seq x y z
N MET A 1 51.09 -14.43 -31.91
CA MET A 1 50.51 -14.78 -33.24
C MET A 1 49.12 -15.32 -32.97
N THR A 2 48.15 -14.47 -33.05
CA THR A 2 46.77 -14.75 -32.79
C THR A 2 46.15 -15.43 -34.00
N ASN A 3 45.83 -16.69 -33.87
CA ASN A 3 45.07 -17.40 -34.90
C ASN A 3 43.66 -16.78 -34.97
N ILE A 4 43.46 -15.96 -35.98
CA ILE A 4 42.12 -15.56 -36.43
C ILE A 4 41.55 -16.80 -37.10
N ILE A 5 40.82 -17.62 -36.36
CA ILE A 5 40.07 -18.73 -36.92
C ILE A 5 38.80 -18.14 -37.54
N ASN A 6 38.57 -18.56 -38.78
CA ASN A 6 37.49 -18.13 -39.66
C ASN A 6 36.10 -18.11 -38.96
N LEU A 7 35.64 -16.94 -38.66
CA LEU A 7 34.27 -16.65 -38.26
C LEU A 7 33.25 -16.85 -39.41
N GLN A 8 33.70 -17.22 -40.61
CA GLN A 8 32.85 -17.29 -41.80
C GLN A 8 31.99 -18.57 -41.90
N ASP A 9 32.46 -19.70 -41.35
CA ASP A 9 31.70 -20.96 -41.46
C ASP A 9 30.59 -21.09 -40.41
N HIS A 10 30.61 -20.26 -39.35
CA HIS A 10 29.60 -20.29 -38.30
C HIS A 10 28.38 -19.41 -38.59
N THR A 11 28.43 -18.57 -39.60
CA THR A 11 27.35 -17.61 -39.92
C THR A 11 26.13 -18.26 -40.56
N GLU A 12 26.28 -19.41 -41.23
CA GLU A 12 25.14 -20.06 -41.91
C GLU A 12 24.30 -20.88 -40.93
N GLU A 13 24.93 -21.66 -40.06
CA GLU A 13 24.18 -22.44 -39.05
C GLU A 13 23.57 -21.57 -37.99
N GLN A 14 24.25 -20.52 -37.53
CA GLN A 14 23.69 -19.55 -36.62
C GLN A 14 22.50 -18.81 -37.25
N LYS A 15 22.62 -18.42 -38.52
CA LYS A 15 21.48 -17.84 -39.26
C LYS A 15 20.29 -18.79 -39.33
N LEU A 16 20.54 -20.09 -39.52
CA LEU A 16 19.48 -21.10 -39.58
C LEU A 16 18.79 -21.26 -38.22
N ILE A 17 19.55 -21.22 -37.12
CA ILE A 17 19.03 -21.24 -35.76
C ILE A 17 18.18 -19.99 -35.49
N ASP A 18 18.70 -18.81 -35.82
CA ASP A 18 18.00 -17.53 -35.65
C ASP A 18 16.74 -17.49 -36.51
N ASP A 19 16.79 -17.96 -37.75
CA ASP A 19 15.63 -18.05 -38.65
C ASP A 19 14.56 -19.01 -38.12
N LEU A 20 14.95 -20.14 -37.55
CA LEU A 20 14.03 -21.08 -36.93
C LEU A 20 13.40 -20.47 -35.67
N GLN A 21 14.20 -19.79 -34.85
CA GLN A 21 13.69 -19.11 -33.65
C GLN A 21 12.70 -18.00 -34.02
N ILE A 22 12.95 -17.23 -35.06
CA ILE A 22 12.04 -16.23 -35.59
C ILE A 22 10.75 -16.89 -36.05
N LYS A 23 10.82 -17.95 -36.86
CA LYS A 23 9.65 -18.70 -37.33
C LYS A 23 8.83 -19.30 -36.19
N MET A 24 9.48 -19.85 -35.16
CA MET A 24 8.81 -20.37 -33.98
C MET A 24 8.08 -19.26 -33.22
N ASN A 25 8.71 -18.11 -33.03
CA ASN A 25 8.11 -16.96 -32.36
C ASN A 25 6.94 -16.37 -33.16
N GLU A 26 7.05 -16.30 -34.49
CA GLU A 26 5.97 -15.85 -35.37
C GLU A 26 4.79 -16.84 -35.34
N MET A 27 5.09 -18.14 -35.35
CA MET A 27 4.07 -19.18 -35.26
C MET A 27 3.35 -19.15 -33.91
N GLN A 28 4.09 -19.01 -32.81
CA GLN A 28 3.50 -18.86 -31.48
C GLN A 28 2.58 -17.63 -31.41
N LYS A 29 3.01 -16.49 -31.93
CA LYS A 29 2.18 -15.28 -32.01
C LYS A 29 0.92 -15.50 -32.86
N SER A 30 1.04 -16.26 -33.97
CA SER A 30 -0.11 -16.63 -34.80
C SER A 30 -1.10 -17.49 -34.03
N ILE A 31 -0.61 -18.50 -33.30
CA ILE A 31 -1.43 -19.36 -32.45
C ILE A 31 -2.13 -18.54 -31.38
N ASP A 32 -1.41 -17.70 -30.65
CA ASP A 32 -1.96 -16.86 -29.58
C ASP A 32 -3.05 -15.91 -30.10
N SER A 33 -2.81 -15.30 -31.27
CA SER A 33 -3.79 -14.42 -31.92
C SER A 33 -5.06 -15.16 -32.32
N LYS A 34 -4.93 -16.39 -32.88
CA LYS A 34 -6.08 -17.23 -33.26
C LYS A 34 -6.85 -17.75 -32.03
N ILE A 35 -6.15 -18.06 -30.95
CA ILE A 35 -6.80 -18.43 -29.67
C ILE A 35 -7.63 -17.26 -29.15
N LEU A 36 -7.08 -16.06 -29.15
CA LEU A 36 -7.79 -14.85 -28.73
C LEU A 36 -9.05 -14.62 -29.57
N GLU A 37 -8.91 -14.72 -30.91
CA GLU A 37 -10.05 -14.59 -31.83
C GLU A 37 -11.11 -15.68 -31.57
N MET A 38 -10.67 -16.92 -31.38
CA MET A 38 -11.56 -18.04 -31.07
C MET A 38 -12.34 -17.82 -29.77
N ASP A 39 -11.70 -17.28 -28.74
CA ASP A 39 -12.34 -17.03 -27.45
C ASP A 39 -13.33 -15.85 -27.54
N GLN A 40 -13.03 -14.82 -28.30
CA GLN A 40 -13.99 -13.75 -28.61
C GLN A 40 -15.25 -14.29 -29.34
N LEU A 41 -15.04 -15.18 -30.32
CA LEU A 41 -16.15 -15.81 -31.02
C LEU A 41 -16.98 -16.76 -30.11
N LYS A 42 -16.34 -17.43 -29.17
CA LYS A 42 -17.04 -18.27 -28.15
C LYS A 42 -17.91 -17.40 -27.24
N ILE A 43 -17.39 -16.27 -26.77
CA ILE A 43 -18.16 -15.31 -25.96
C ILE A 43 -19.39 -14.86 -26.75
N LYS A 44 -19.19 -14.38 -27.98
CA LYS A 44 -20.31 -13.95 -28.85
C LYS A 44 -21.33 -15.07 -29.10
N ASN A 45 -20.88 -16.31 -29.33
CA ASN A 45 -21.76 -17.46 -29.50
C ASN A 45 -22.57 -17.80 -28.24
N ASN A 46 -21.99 -17.61 -27.06
CA ASN A 46 -22.68 -17.81 -25.78
C ASN A 46 -23.73 -16.70 -25.54
N ASP A 47 -23.40 -15.45 -25.87
CA ASP A 47 -24.35 -14.33 -25.80
C ASP A 47 -25.57 -14.56 -26.70
N LEU A 48 -25.34 -14.99 -27.95
CA LEU A 48 -26.41 -15.37 -28.86
C LEU A 48 -27.21 -16.59 -28.40
N ALA A 49 -26.60 -17.52 -27.67
CA ALA A 49 -27.30 -18.63 -27.05
C ALA A 49 -28.29 -18.17 -25.97
N GLY A 50 -27.89 -17.14 -25.20
CA GLY A 50 -28.77 -16.50 -24.22
C GLY A 50 -29.95 -15.77 -24.90
N GLN A 51 -29.70 -15.10 -26.03
CA GLN A 51 -30.73 -14.43 -26.81
C GLN A 51 -31.70 -15.44 -27.50
N GLU A 52 -31.18 -16.55 -28.00
CA GLU A 52 -31.97 -17.62 -28.63
C GLU A 52 -33.05 -18.15 -27.71
N ALA A 53 -32.81 -18.23 -26.40
CA ALA A 53 -33.76 -18.70 -25.42
C ALA A 53 -35.03 -17.83 -25.32
N ASN A 54 -34.94 -16.56 -25.71
CA ASN A 54 -36.03 -15.58 -25.59
C ASN A 54 -36.62 -15.13 -26.94
N ALA A 55 -35.97 -15.46 -28.06
CA ALA A 55 -36.37 -15.02 -29.39
C ALA A 55 -37.48 -15.86 -30.01
N LYS A 56 -38.32 -15.27 -30.87
CA LYS A 56 -39.42 -15.93 -31.57
C LYS A 56 -39.46 -15.50 -33.05
N GLY A 57 -40.05 -16.38 -33.91
CA GLY A 57 -40.32 -16.09 -35.30
C GLY A 57 -39.09 -15.95 -36.20
N THR A 58 -39.00 -14.87 -36.93
CA THR A 58 -37.87 -14.56 -37.84
C THR A 58 -36.59 -14.30 -37.10
N GLU A 59 -36.65 -13.59 -36.01
CA GLU A 59 -35.51 -13.31 -35.15
C GLU A 59 -34.82 -14.59 -34.64
N LEU A 60 -35.57 -15.59 -34.25
CA LEU A 60 -35.05 -16.91 -33.86
C LEU A 60 -34.29 -17.59 -35.01
N ARG A 61 -34.77 -17.47 -36.24
CA ARG A 61 -34.09 -18.04 -37.41
C ARG A 61 -32.77 -17.31 -37.70
N ASP A 62 -32.74 -16.02 -37.57
CA ASP A 62 -31.54 -15.19 -37.81
C ASP A 62 -30.46 -15.49 -36.77
N ILE A 63 -30.84 -15.55 -35.49
CA ILE A 63 -29.92 -15.91 -34.40
C ILE A 63 -29.36 -17.34 -34.59
N LYS A 64 -30.21 -18.32 -34.97
CA LYS A 64 -29.74 -19.69 -35.23
C LYS A 64 -28.77 -19.75 -36.42
N SER A 65 -29.02 -18.95 -37.47
CA SER A 65 -28.14 -18.87 -38.62
C SER A 65 -26.79 -18.26 -38.26
N GLU A 66 -26.81 -17.16 -37.50
CA GLU A 66 -25.59 -16.52 -37.00
C GLU A 66 -24.77 -17.43 -36.08
N ARG A 67 -25.43 -18.12 -35.12
CA ARG A 67 -24.78 -19.11 -34.27
C ARG A 67 -24.11 -20.23 -35.06
N LYS A 68 -24.81 -20.77 -36.05
CA LYS A 68 -24.25 -21.84 -36.91
C LYS A 68 -23.01 -21.34 -37.68
N SER A 69 -23.05 -20.10 -38.18
CA SER A 69 -21.91 -19.45 -38.83
C SER A 69 -20.73 -19.31 -37.87
N LEU A 70 -20.96 -18.82 -36.63
CA LEU A 70 -19.93 -18.66 -35.60
C LEU A 70 -19.33 -20.03 -35.19
N GLN A 71 -20.16 -21.05 -35.00
CA GLN A 71 -19.67 -22.40 -34.69
C GLN A 71 -18.78 -22.96 -35.79
N SER A 72 -19.12 -22.69 -37.06
CA SER A 72 -18.28 -23.07 -38.19
C SER A 72 -16.95 -22.34 -38.18
N LYS A 73 -16.95 -21.02 -37.90
CA LYS A 73 -15.71 -20.23 -37.77
C LYS A 73 -14.83 -20.72 -36.59
N ILE A 74 -15.43 -20.98 -35.44
CA ILE A 74 -14.74 -21.54 -34.27
C ILE A 74 -14.08 -22.89 -34.62
N LYS A 75 -14.83 -23.77 -35.31
CA LYS A 75 -14.29 -25.06 -35.76
C LYS A 75 -13.12 -24.91 -36.72
N ASN A 76 -13.21 -23.98 -37.67
CA ASN A 76 -12.15 -23.73 -38.66
C ASN A 76 -10.91 -23.14 -37.97
N LEU A 77 -11.10 -22.19 -37.03
CA LEU A 77 -10.00 -21.65 -36.23
C LEU A 77 -9.32 -22.73 -35.40
N LYS A 78 -10.08 -23.65 -34.77
CA LYS A 78 -9.51 -24.76 -34.04
C LYS A 78 -8.65 -25.65 -34.92
N ILE A 79 -9.13 -26.00 -36.12
CA ILE A 79 -8.33 -26.79 -37.09
C ILE A 79 -7.07 -26.01 -37.49
N SER A 80 -7.17 -24.70 -37.69
CA SER A 80 -6.02 -23.84 -38.03
C SER A 80 -5.00 -23.81 -36.89
N ILE A 81 -5.45 -23.66 -35.64
CA ILE A 81 -4.58 -23.72 -34.46
C ILE A 81 -3.88 -25.08 -34.35
N ASP A 82 -4.61 -26.17 -34.51
CA ASP A 82 -4.04 -27.53 -34.46
C ASP A 82 -2.99 -27.76 -35.57
N ASN A 83 -3.19 -27.17 -36.75
CA ASN A 83 -2.20 -27.24 -37.83
C ASN A 83 -0.95 -26.38 -37.53
N ASP A 84 -1.14 -25.14 -37.04
CA ASP A 84 -0.02 -24.29 -36.65
C ASP A 84 0.78 -24.92 -35.51
N GLN A 85 0.10 -25.55 -34.54
CA GLN A 85 0.76 -26.28 -33.45
C GLN A 85 1.63 -27.43 -33.98
N LYS A 86 1.12 -28.20 -34.93
CA LYS A 86 1.93 -29.26 -35.57
C LYS A 86 3.13 -28.72 -36.30
N LEU A 87 3.00 -27.56 -36.95
CA LEU A 87 4.15 -26.90 -37.61
C LEU A 87 5.15 -26.40 -36.57
N LEU A 88 4.67 -25.82 -35.48
CA LEU A 88 5.52 -25.37 -34.36
C LEU A 88 6.28 -26.57 -33.75
N ASP A 89 5.58 -27.69 -33.53
CA ASP A 89 6.21 -28.92 -33.03
C ASP A 89 7.27 -29.44 -34.00
N GLY A 90 7.00 -29.35 -35.32
CA GLY A 90 7.99 -29.68 -36.36
C GLY A 90 9.21 -28.77 -36.31
N TYR A 91 9.04 -27.48 -36.16
CA TYR A 91 10.16 -26.54 -35.98
C TYR A 91 10.93 -26.80 -34.68
N ASN A 92 10.27 -27.14 -33.59
CA ASN A 92 10.91 -27.54 -32.35
C ASN A 92 11.78 -28.80 -32.50
N GLU A 93 11.27 -29.80 -33.24
CA GLU A 93 12.06 -31.00 -33.56
C GLU A 93 13.28 -30.70 -34.44
N GLU A 94 13.11 -29.89 -35.49
CA GLU A 94 14.17 -29.46 -36.37
C GLU A 94 15.21 -28.64 -35.61
N PHE A 95 14.80 -27.69 -34.81
CA PHE A 95 15.65 -26.90 -33.93
C PHE A 95 16.47 -27.80 -33.00
N SER A 96 15.81 -28.79 -32.40
CA SER A 96 16.47 -29.76 -31.51
C SER A 96 17.53 -30.60 -32.25
N LYS A 97 17.24 -31.02 -33.50
CA LYS A 97 18.18 -31.77 -34.33
C LYS A 97 19.40 -30.92 -34.72
N ILE A 98 19.16 -29.68 -35.17
CA ILE A 98 20.23 -28.75 -35.53
C ILE A 98 21.08 -28.42 -34.31
N LYS A 99 20.43 -28.17 -33.16
CA LYS A 99 21.11 -27.96 -31.88
C LYS A 99 22.00 -29.16 -31.49
N GLN A 100 21.50 -30.39 -31.68
CA GLN A 100 22.30 -31.59 -31.41
C GLN A 100 23.50 -31.75 -32.40
N GLN A 101 23.31 -31.37 -33.66
CA GLN A 101 24.35 -31.45 -34.66
C GLN A 101 25.43 -30.39 -34.42
N TYR A 102 25.03 -29.16 -34.15
CA TYR A 102 25.90 -28.05 -33.77
C TYR A 102 26.68 -28.36 -32.48
N LYS A 103 26.06 -29.06 -31.54
CA LYS A 103 26.65 -29.54 -30.31
C LYS A 103 27.88 -30.47 -30.56
N ARG A 104 27.84 -31.28 -31.59
CA ARG A 104 28.94 -32.26 -31.90
C ARG A 104 30.15 -31.61 -32.54
N GLU A 105 30.00 -30.56 -33.29
CA GLU A 105 31.06 -29.95 -34.09
C GLU A 105 31.81 -28.84 -33.33
N TYR A 106 31.13 -28.12 -32.45
CA TYR A 106 31.66 -26.92 -31.79
C TYR A 106 32.39 -27.16 -30.45
N VAL A 107 32.25 -28.32 -29.87
CA VAL A 107 32.77 -28.65 -28.52
C VAL A 107 34.31 -28.57 -28.39
N LYS A 108 35.05 -28.30 -29.44
CA LYS A 108 36.51 -28.45 -29.42
C LYS A 108 37.34 -27.18 -29.27
N GLN A 109 36.85 -25.98 -29.44
CA GLN A 109 37.71 -24.79 -29.38
C GLN A 109 37.03 -23.59 -28.74
N ASN A 110 37.50 -23.13 -27.61
CA ASN A 110 37.16 -21.87 -26.92
C ASN A 110 35.78 -21.75 -26.21
N SER A 111 35.15 -22.83 -25.82
CA SER A 111 33.80 -22.86 -25.31
C SER A 111 33.62 -22.17 -23.94
N GLU A 112 34.58 -22.29 -23.03
CA GLU A 112 34.44 -21.74 -21.67
C GLU A 112 34.54 -20.20 -21.62
N GLU A 113 35.44 -19.60 -22.44
CA GLU A 113 35.55 -18.13 -22.48
C GLU A 113 34.29 -17.48 -23.08
N ASN A 114 33.73 -18.11 -24.12
CA ASN A 114 32.48 -17.64 -24.70
C ASN A 114 31.29 -17.78 -23.73
N ALA A 115 31.22 -18.89 -22.98
CA ALA A 115 30.20 -19.05 -21.96
C ALA A 115 30.31 -18.01 -20.83
N LYS A 116 31.52 -17.67 -20.42
CA LYS A 116 31.80 -16.57 -19.49
C LYS A 116 31.26 -15.25 -20.03
N LYS A 117 31.54 -14.97 -21.32
CA LYS A 117 31.05 -13.75 -21.99
C LYS A 117 29.53 -13.68 -22.04
N VAL A 118 28.84 -14.78 -22.37
CA VAL A 118 27.37 -14.85 -22.36
C VAL A 118 26.78 -14.57 -20.97
N ILE A 119 27.38 -15.17 -19.92
CA ILE A 119 26.97 -14.92 -18.55
C ILE A 119 27.15 -13.43 -18.17
N GLU A 120 28.22 -12.80 -18.65
CA GLU A 120 28.51 -11.39 -18.41
C GLU A 120 27.56 -10.46 -19.17
N GLU A 121 27.38 -10.70 -20.48
CA GLU A 121 26.51 -9.88 -21.34
C GLU A 121 25.05 -9.94 -20.94
N ASN A 122 24.55 -11.10 -20.54
CA ASN A 122 23.19 -11.28 -20.07
C ASN A 122 23.05 -11.02 -18.57
N ASN A 123 24.13 -10.58 -17.92
CA ASN A 123 24.16 -10.21 -16.52
C ASN A 123 23.56 -11.27 -15.58
N ILE A 124 23.93 -12.55 -15.82
CA ILE A 124 23.41 -13.71 -15.10
C ILE A 124 24.17 -13.91 -13.78
N HIS A 125 23.45 -14.15 -12.70
CA HIS A 125 23.99 -14.35 -11.35
C HIS A 125 23.35 -15.58 -10.68
N TYR A 126 24.11 -16.25 -9.83
CA TYR A 126 23.61 -17.32 -8.98
C TYR A 126 23.57 -16.89 -7.51
N VAL A 127 22.47 -17.15 -6.84
CA VAL A 127 22.30 -16.89 -5.41
C VAL A 127 22.17 -18.20 -4.65
N ALA A 128 23.19 -18.53 -3.87
CA ALA A 128 23.32 -19.83 -3.22
C ALA A 128 22.24 -20.08 -2.16
N PHE A 129 21.86 -19.06 -1.40
CA PHE A 129 20.84 -19.19 -0.34
C PHE A 129 19.48 -19.56 -0.91
N ASP A 130 19.09 -18.91 -2.01
CA ASP A 130 17.81 -19.16 -2.68
C ASP A 130 17.89 -20.33 -3.67
N GLN A 131 19.10 -20.83 -3.95
CA GLN A 131 19.40 -21.85 -4.99
C GLN A 131 18.82 -21.47 -6.36
N GLN A 132 18.92 -20.18 -6.72
CA GLN A 132 18.26 -19.63 -7.90
C GLN A 132 19.21 -18.82 -8.76
N TRP A 133 18.89 -18.79 -10.03
CA TRP A 133 19.54 -17.98 -11.04
C TRP A 133 18.75 -16.70 -11.26
N TRP A 134 19.46 -15.61 -11.47
CA TRP A 134 18.91 -14.29 -11.68
C TRP A 134 19.55 -13.64 -12.88
N SER A 135 18.78 -12.96 -13.70
CA SER A 135 19.29 -12.00 -14.67
C SER A 135 19.04 -10.58 -14.14
N VAL A 136 20.01 -9.70 -14.32
CA VAL A 136 19.88 -8.29 -13.95
C VAL A 136 19.74 -7.49 -15.23
N ASP A 137 18.63 -6.77 -15.40
CA ASP A 137 18.51 -5.81 -16.48
C ASP A 137 19.50 -4.66 -16.24
N PRO A 138 20.52 -4.48 -17.10
CA PRO A 138 21.52 -3.44 -16.91
C PRO A 138 20.94 -2.03 -17.07
N THR A 139 19.81 -1.86 -17.77
CA THR A 139 19.16 -0.57 -18.00
C THR A 139 18.24 -0.18 -16.85
N ALA A 140 17.51 -1.13 -16.29
CA ALA A 140 16.64 -0.93 -15.14
C ALA A 140 17.38 -1.12 -13.82
N GLY A 141 18.56 -1.75 -13.85
CA GLY A 141 19.31 -2.10 -12.66
C GLY A 141 18.60 -3.04 -11.71
N ARG A 142 17.57 -3.74 -12.19
CA ARG A 142 16.75 -4.65 -11.41
C ARG A 142 17.20 -6.08 -11.60
N MET A 143 17.23 -6.86 -10.52
CA MET A 143 17.12 -8.31 -10.64
C MET A 143 15.65 -8.65 -10.95
N ASP A 144 15.23 -8.44 -12.18
CA ASP A 144 13.82 -8.55 -12.56
C ASP A 144 13.39 -9.95 -12.97
N LEU A 145 14.32 -10.81 -13.30
CA LEU A 145 13.99 -12.18 -13.70
C LEU A 145 14.61 -13.17 -12.72
N LYS A 146 13.78 -13.64 -11.83
CA LYS A 146 14.03 -14.84 -11.07
C LYS A 146 13.89 -16.03 -12.02
N ILE A 147 15.02 -16.56 -12.44
CA ILE A 147 15.04 -17.78 -13.26
C ILE A 147 14.81 -18.95 -12.30
N ASN A 148 13.66 -19.62 -12.38
CA ASN A 148 13.33 -20.75 -11.52
C ASN A 148 14.27 -21.94 -11.77
N ALA A 149 14.36 -22.87 -10.80
CA ALA A 149 15.26 -24.02 -10.89
C ALA A 149 15.01 -24.90 -12.14
N SER A 150 13.77 -24.95 -12.67
CA SER A 150 13.44 -25.56 -13.96
C SER A 150 14.00 -24.78 -15.16
N GLU A 151 14.43 -23.55 -14.94
CA GLU A 151 14.96 -22.63 -15.96
C GLU A 151 16.50 -22.60 -15.99
N ALA A 152 17.17 -23.35 -15.12
CA ALA A 152 18.60 -23.64 -15.31
C ALA A 152 18.87 -24.29 -16.68
N SER A 153 17.89 -25.01 -17.23
CA SER A 153 17.91 -25.48 -18.61
C SER A 153 17.93 -24.33 -19.63
N VAL A 154 17.14 -23.29 -19.40
CA VAL A 154 17.08 -22.10 -20.27
C VAL A 154 18.42 -21.36 -20.28
N ILE A 155 19.07 -21.22 -19.11
CA ILE A 155 20.43 -20.63 -19.05
C ILE A 155 21.44 -21.51 -19.78
N LYS A 156 21.35 -22.81 -19.60
CA LYS A 156 22.21 -23.76 -20.30
C LYS A 156 22.00 -23.68 -21.82
N ASP A 157 20.75 -23.56 -22.23
CA ASP A 157 20.37 -23.41 -23.63
C ASP A 157 20.85 -22.07 -24.20
N LEU A 158 20.70 -20.98 -23.44
CA LEU A 158 21.22 -19.68 -23.84
C LEU A 158 22.73 -19.70 -24.03
N ILE A 159 23.46 -20.25 -23.08
CA ILE A 159 24.92 -20.40 -23.17
C ILE A 159 25.30 -21.28 -24.35
N PHE A 160 24.56 -22.36 -24.58
CA PHE A 160 24.83 -23.24 -25.74
C PHE A 160 24.59 -22.51 -27.06
N LEU A 161 23.51 -21.79 -27.21
CA LEU A 161 23.17 -21.06 -28.43
C LEU A 161 24.21 -19.98 -28.77
N ASP A 162 24.65 -19.23 -27.74
CA ASP A 162 25.56 -18.11 -27.95
C ASP A 162 27.05 -18.52 -27.98
N SER A 163 27.42 -19.58 -27.27
CA SER A 163 28.81 -20.00 -27.13
C SER A 163 29.14 -21.36 -27.76
N GLY A 164 28.14 -22.14 -28.12
CA GLY A 164 28.30 -23.52 -28.55
C GLY A 164 28.75 -24.50 -27.45
N TRP A 165 28.91 -24.05 -26.21
CA TRP A 165 29.38 -24.87 -25.11
C TRP A 165 28.26 -25.52 -24.32
N GLU A 166 28.28 -26.84 -24.22
CA GLU A 166 27.32 -27.58 -23.44
C GLU A 166 27.73 -27.69 -21.98
N ILE A 167 26.94 -27.07 -21.12
CA ILE A 167 27.08 -27.24 -19.68
C ILE A 167 26.39 -28.52 -19.24
N GLN A 168 27.19 -29.51 -18.81
CA GLN A 168 26.70 -30.84 -18.46
C GLN A 168 25.81 -30.82 -17.20
N ASN A 169 26.18 -30.02 -16.22
CA ASN A 169 25.45 -29.97 -14.95
C ASN A 169 25.46 -28.55 -14.37
N GLU A 170 24.56 -28.33 -13.43
CA GLU A 170 24.40 -27.03 -12.75
C GLU A 170 25.63 -26.65 -11.90
N GLN A 171 26.40 -27.61 -11.42
CA GLN A 171 27.60 -27.31 -10.62
C GLN A 171 28.69 -26.64 -11.48
N GLU A 172 28.81 -27.02 -12.74
CA GLU A 172 29.70 -26.38 -13.68
C GLU A 172 29.30 -24.92 -13.95
N LEU A 173 28.01 -24.68 -14.14
CA LEU A 173 27.47 -23.33 -14.28
C LEU A 173 27.74 -22.46 -13.03
N LYS A 174 27.58 -23.05 -11.84
CA LYS A 174 27.91 -22.40 -10.57
C LYS A 174 29.40 -22.09 -10.43
N ARG A 175 30.27 -22.99 -10.94
CA ARG A 175 31.71 -22.77 -10.96
C ARG A 175 32.06 -21.54 -11.80
N ILE A 176 31.53 -21.46 -13.03
CA ILE A 176 31.74 -20.33 -13.93
C ILE A 176 31.24 -19.02 -13.30
N ALA A 177 30.01 -19.02 -12.76
CA ALA A 177 29.48 -17.85 -12.07
C ALA A 177 30.36 -17.39 -10.89
N LYS A 178 30.98 -18.35 -10.17
CA LYS A 178 31.93 -18.06 -9.10
C LYS A 178 33.24 -17.45 -9.60
N GLU A 179 33.80 -17.97 -10.69
CA GLU A 179 35.00 -17.43 -11.33
C GLU A 179 34.78 -16.01 -11.84
N LEU A 180 33.60 -15.72 -12.37
CA LEU A 180 33.19 -14.38 -12.82
C LEU A 180 32.81 -13.42 -11.70
N GLY A 181 32.89 -13.85 -10.44
CA GLY A 181 32.42 -13.02 -9.30
C GLY A 181 30.91 -12.81 -9.28
N ARG A 182 30.14 -13.64 -10.00
CA ARG A 182 28.68 -13.56 -10.12
C ARG A 182 27.97 -14.62 -9.28
N PHE A 183 28.67 -15.16 -8.29
CA PHE A 183 28.14 -16.08 -7.30
C PHE A 183 27.94 -15.34 -5.98
N TYR A 184 26.69 -15.15 -5.59
CA TYR A 184 26.33 -14.51 -4.34
C TYR A 184 25.85 -15.52 -3.32
N LYS A 185 26.22 -15.33 -2.05
CA LYS A 185 25.70 -16.14 -0.95
C LYS A 185 24.26 -15.76 -0.65
N HIS A 186 23.97 -14.44 -0.64
CA HIS A 186 22.68 -13.87 -0.31
C HIS A 186 22.39 -12.67 -1.20
N ILE A 187 21.10 -12.39 -1.38
CA ILE A 187 20.60 -11.07 -1.80
C ILE A 187 20.17 -10.34 -0.55
N VAL A 188 20.59 -9.09 -0.41
CA VAL A 188 20.16 -8.19 0.65
C VAL A 188 19.55 -6.93 0.04
N ARG A 189 18.74 -6.27 0.84
CA ARG A 189 18.31 -4.89 0.63
C ARG A 189 18.76 -4.13 1.86
N ASP A 190 19.86 -3.42 1.75
CA ASP A 190 20.49 -2.71 2.86
C ASP A 190 21.10 -1.39 2.34
N PHE A 191 21.03 -0.35 3.15
CA PHE A 191 21.70 0.93 2.87
C PHE A 191 23.12 0.99 3.42
N ASN A 192 23.56 -0.04 4.13
CA ASN A 192 24.89 -0.13 4.65
C ASN A 192 25.90 -0.34 3.51
N THR A 193 26.73 0.65 3.24
CA THR A 193 27.65 0.70 2.10
C THR A 193 28.84 -0.26 2.22
N ASN A 194 29.00 -0.99 3.32
CA ASN A 194 30.04 -1.98 3.47
C ASN A 194 29.79 -3.16 2.53
N LYS A 195 30.42 -3.10 1.35
CA LYS A 195 30.41 -4.19 0.38
C LYS A 195 30.95 -5.45 1.03
N ARG A 196 30.06 -6.37 1.37
CA ARG A 196 30.43 -7.69 1.88
C ARG A 196 30.66 -8.60 0.70
N ASN A 197 31.85 -9.21 0.58
CA ASN A 197 32.16 -10.16 -0.48
C ASN A 197 31.12 -11.28 -0.54
N GLY A 198 30.58 -11.52 -1.72
CA GLY A 198 29.59 -12.56 -1.96
C GLY A 198 28.15 -12.18 -1.58
N ILE A 199 27.86 -10.89 -1.36
CA ILE A 199 26.50 -10.40 -1.13
C ILE A 199 26.12 -9.43 -2.26
N TYR A 200 24.96 -9.63 -2.85
CA TYR A 200 24.37 -8.70 -3.81
C TYR A 200 23.37 -7.79 -3.09
N ASN A 201 23.64 -6.48 -3.13
CA ASN A 201 22.74 -5.48 -2.54
C ASN A 201 21.88 -4.85 -3.61
N GLN A 202 20.58 -5.17 -3.60
CA GLN A 202 19.61 -4.60 -4.54
C GLN A 202 19.37 -3.10 -4.33
N MET A 203 19.58 -2.59 -3.10
CA MET A 203 19.32 -1.17 -2.81
C MET A 203 20.26 -0.22 -3.53
N ASP A 204 21.46 -0.66 -3.89
CA ASP A 204 22.40 0.16 -4.67
C ASP A 204 21.81 0.57 -6.03
N THR A 205 20.94 -0.27 -6.59
CA THR A 205 20.28 -0.02 -7.86
C THR A 205 18.94 0.69 -7.68
N ILE A 206 18.13 0.24 -6.71
CA ILE A 206 16.81 0.82 -6.41
C ILE A 206 16.97 2.30 -6.04
N ARG A 207 17.98 2.65 -5.24
CA ARG A 207 18.25 4.04 -4.84
C ARG A 207 18.54 4.96 -6.02
N LYS A 208 19.16 4.47 -7.09
CA LYS A 208 19.40 5.27 -8.30
C LYS A 208 18.14 5.67 -9.06
N GLN A 209 17.04 4.99 -8.79
CA GLN A 209 15.73 5.25 -9.40
C GLN A 209 14.87 6.22 -8.58
N TRP A 210 15.31 6.61 -7.38
CA TRP A 210 14.59 7.59 -6.59
C TRP A 210 14.56 8.93 -7.30
N LEU A 211 13.47 9.66 -7.14
CA LEU A 211 13.38 11.00 -7.68
C LEU A 211 14.49 11.86 -7.09
N GLN A 212 15.17 12.61 -7.96
CA GLN A 212 16.21 13.54 -7.52
C GLN A 212 15.57 14.86 -7.08
N PRO A 213 15.92 15.41 -5.90
CA PRO A 213 15.35 16.66 -5.42
C PRO A 213 15.78 17.85 -6.29
N VAL A 214 14.88 18.78 -6.53
CA VAL A 214 15.16 20.07 -7.15
C VAL A 214 15.14 21.13 -6.08
N TYR A 215 16.29 21.78 -5.88
CA TYR A 215 16.49 22.76 -4.81
C TYR A 215 16.16 24.18 -5.27
N ASP A 216 16.02 25.09 -4.29
CA ASP A 216 15.83 26.53 -4.49
C ASP A 216 14.57 26.91 -5.28
N VAL A 217 13.55 26.04 -5.21
CA VAL A 217 12.23 26.27 -5.80
C VAL A 217 11.19 26.24 -4.69
N THR A 218 10.24 27.19 -4.73
CA THR A 218 9.07 27.18 -3.86
C THR A 218 8.01 26.29 -4.50
N PRO A 219 7.65 25.16 -3.88
CA PRO A 219 6.62 24.28 -4.41
C PRO A 219 5.24 24.93 -4.31
N HIS A 220 4.28 24.41 -5.07
CA HIS A 220 2.89 24.84 -4.94
C HIS A 220 2.36 24.53 -3.54
N GLU A 221 1.56 25.43 -2.99
CA GLU A 221 1.01 25.34 -1.62
C GLU A 221 0.18 24.08 -1.33
N CYS A 222 -0.34 23.42 -2.39
CA CYS A 222 -1.14 22.20 -2.24
C CYS A 222 -0.42 21.11 -1.42
N PHE A 223 0.91 20.99 -1.51
CA PHE A 223 1.67 20.02 -0.73
C PHE A 223 1.61 20.33 0.77
N ARG A 224 1.74 21.63 1.13
CA ARG A 224 1.63 22.05 2.53
C ARG A 224 0.22 21.86 3.06
N LEU A 225 -0.79 22.21 2.27
CA LEU A 225 -2.20 22.04 2.62
C LEU A 225 -2.58 20.56 2.79
N LEU A 226 -1.99 19.68 1.99
CA LEU A 226 -2.13 18.24 2.17
C LEU A 226 -1.53 17.77 3.50
N ALA A 227 -0.31 18.20 3.82
CA ALA A 227 0.35 17.86 5.08
C ALA A 227 -0.45 18.39 6.29
N LEU A 228 -0.93 19.64 6.24
CA LEU A 228 -1.80 20.24 7.26
C LEU A 228 -3.11 19.47 7.44
N SER A 229 -3.75 19.04 6.35
CA SER A 229 -4.98 18.26 6.44
C SER A 229 -4.76 16.92 7.15
N ILE A 230 -3.67 16.22 6.85
CA ILE A 230 -3.31 14.97 7.52
C ILE A 230 -2.95 15.22 8.99
N ALA A 231 -2.30 16.33 9.26
CA ALA A 231 -1.89 16.78 10.60
C ALA A 231 -3.03 17.42 11.41
N GLY A 232 -4.29 17.36 10.91
CA GLY A 232 -5.43 17.94 11.62
C GLY A 232 -5.42 19.47 11.75
N GLY A 233 -4.62 20.16 10.90
CA GLY A 233 -4.44 21.61 10.94
C GLY A 233 -3.30 22.09 11.82
N ASP A 234 -2.54 21.19 12.43
CA ASP A 234 -1.41 21.50 13.30
C ASP A 234 -0.12 21.64 12.46
N ASP A 235 0.53 22.79 12.56
CA ASP A 235 1.73 23.11 11.78
C ASP A 235 2.94 22.28 12.19
N ASP A 236 3.12 22.00 13.49
CA ASP A 236 4.25 21.22 14.00
C ASP A 236 4.17 19.77 13.52
N TYR A 237 2.97 19.18 13.57
CA TYR A 237 2.76 17.84 13.04
C TYR A 237 2.82 17.78 11.51
N ALA A 238 2.41 18.82 10.80
CA ALA A 238 2.60 18.90 9.35
C ALA A 238 4.09 18.98 9.01
N ASP A 239 4.87 19.75 9.76
CA ASP A 239 6.33 19.79 9.64
C ASP A 239 6.97 18.43 9.96
N GLN A 240 6.43 17.70 10.93
CA GLN A 240 6.93 16.37 11.27
C GLN A 240 6.68 15.35 10.15
N LEU A 241 5.54 15.40 9.47
CA LEU A 241 5.28 14.60 8.28
C LEU A 241 6.25 14.90 7.13
N GLU A 242 6.53 16.18 6.89
CA GLU A 242 7.54 16.63 5.90
C GLU A 242 8.95 16.16 6.31
N LYS A 243 9.33 16.34 7.58
CA LYS A 243 10.61 15.86 8.13
C LYS A 243 10.76 14.35 7.98
N PHE A 244 9.70 13.60 8.21
CA PHE A 244 9.73 12.15 8.05
C PHE A 244 10.13 11.73 6.63
N VAL A 245 9.56 12.35 5.59
CA VAL A 245 9.92 12.08 4.20
C VAL A 245 11.33 12.55 3.88
N ALA A 246 11.67 13.79 4.25
CA ALA A 246 12.97 14.39 3.98
C ALA A 246 14.12 13.63 4.69
N TYR A 247 13.91 13.24 5.96
CA TYR A 247 14.88 12.47 6.73
C TYR A 247 15.12 11.10 6.13
N ARG A 248 14.06 10.38 5.79
CA ARG A 248 14.18 9.05 5.14
C ARG A 248 14.87 9.11 3.79
N TYR A 249 14.74 10.20 3.07
CA TYR A 249 15.48 10.41 1.82
C TYR A 249 16.97 10.60 2.06
N CYS A 250 17.34 11.42 3.05
CA CYS A 250 18.73 11.75 3.36
C CYS A 250 19.44 10.63 4.14
N HIS A 251 18.73 9.96 5.06
CA HIS A 251 19.24 8.94 6.00
C HIS A 251 18.47 7.62 5.86
N PRO A 252 18.50 6.97 4.69
CA PRO A 252 17.73 5.74 4.47
C PRO A 252 18.19 4.55 5.31
N GLU A 253 19.43 4.57 5.82
CA GLU A 253 20.01 3.57 6.71
C GLU A 253 19.47 3.63 8.14
N ASP A 254 18.96 4.80 8.56
CA ASP A 254 18.38 4.91 9.90
C ASP A 254 16.95 4.37 9.89
N VAL A 255 16.77 3.26 10.59
CA VAL A 255 15.49 2.56 10.70
C VAL A 255 14.82 2.77 12.06
N MET A 256 15.51 3.46 13.00
CA MET A 256 14.98 3.71 14.34
C MET A 256 14.13 4.97 14.44
N ILE A 257 13.43 5.28 13.37
CA ILE A 257 12.51 6.41 13.27
C ILE A 257 11.08 6.03 13.70
N PRO A 258 10.25 7.00 14.10
CA PRO A 258 8.88 6.73 14.50
C PRO A 258 8.02 6.20 13.33
N ASN A 259 7.07 5.35 13.65
CA ASN A 259 6.01 4.96 12.74
C ASN A 259 4.89 6.01 12.81
N ILE A 260 4.32 6.39 11.70
CA ILE A 260 3.19 7.33 11.68
C ILE A 260 1.89 6.57 12.00
N ASP A 261 1.20 6.97 13.07
CA ASP A 261 -0.10 6.44 13.45
C ASP A 261 -1.19 7.51 13.23
N SER A 262 -1.74 7.54 12.01
CA SER A 262 -2.72 8.54 11.59
C SER A 262 -4.14 8.03 11.81
N CYS A 263 -4.79 8.60 12.82
CA CYS A 263 -6.19 8.40 13.15
C CYS A 263 -7.01 9.57 12.58
N ALA A 264 -7.87 9.31 11.61
CA ALA A 264 -8.52 10.42 10.91
C ALA A 264 -9.88 10.04 10.33
N VAL A 265 -10.69 11.06 10.07
CA VAL A 265 -11.87 10.91 9.21
C VAL A 265 -11.45 10.60 7.76
N GLY A 266 -12.39 10.08 6.95
CA GLY A 266 -12.15 9.88 5.53
C GLY A 266 -11.84 11.19 4.79
N GLY A 267 -11.08 11.09 3.71
CA GLY A 267 -10.82 12.23 2.82
C GLY A 267 -9.78 13.24 3.28
N THR A 268 -8.93 12.92 4.26
CA THR A 268 -7.83 13.80 4.71
C THR A 268 -6.62 13.82 3.78
N GLY A 269 -6.55 12.94 2.77
CA GLY A 269 -5.46 12.91 1.79
C GLY A 269 -4.32 11.94 2.11
N ARG A 270 -4.43 11.08 3.12
CA ARG A 270 -3.40 10.10 3.52
C ARG A 270 -2.95 9.20 2.37
N GLU A 271 -3.90 8.72 1.55
CA GLU A 271 -3.58 7.91 0.37
C GLU A 271 -2.79 8.71 -0.67
N THR A 272 -3.15 9.97 -0.88
CA THR A 272 -2.41 10.88 -1.78
C THR A 272 -0.97 11.08 -1.29
N PHE A 273 -0.79 11.28 0.02
CA PHE A 273 0.54 11.43 0.64
C PHE A 273 1.39 10.15 0.47
N TYR A 274 0.79 8.98 0.69
CA TYR A 274 1.48 7.71 0.44
C TYR A 274 1.87 7.53 -1.03
N ASN A 275 1.02 7.94 -1.96
CA ASN A 275 1.32 7.91 -3.38
C ASN A 275 2.48 8.85 -3.76
N ILE A 276 2.58 10.03 -3.13
CA ILE A 276 3.74 10.93 -3.29
C ILE A 276 5.02 10.24 -2.79
N ILE A 277 4.98 9.61 -1.62
CA ILE A 277 6.10 8.83 -1.09
C ILE A 277 6.49 7.72 -2.09
N SER A 278 5.52 7.00 -2.62
CA SER A 278 5.75 5.94 -3.61
C SER A 278 6.34 6.47 -4.92
N THR A 279 5.99 7.69 -5.31
CA THR A 279 6.60 8.36 -6.47
C THR A 279 8.07 8.71 -6.20
N ILE A 280 8.41 9.18 -5.01
CA ILE A 280 9.79 9.54 -4.63
C ILE A 280 10.69 8.30 -4.54
N PHE A 281 10.25 7.28 -3.81
CA PHE A 281 11.07 6.13 -3.41
C PHE A 281 10.86 4.90 -4.29
N THR A 282 9.98 4.98 -5.25
CA THR A 282 9.51 3.88 -6.11
C THR A 282 8.63 2.84 -5.40
N ASN A 283 7.84 2.10 -6.16
CA ASN A 283 7.00 1.02 -5.64
C ASN A 283 7.81 -0.12 -5.01
N GLU A 284 9.10 -0.24 -5.36
CA GLU A 284 9.99 -1.24 -4.78
C GLU A 284 10.22 -0.99 -3.28
N CYS A 285 10.32 0.28 -2.89
CA CYS A 285 10.51 0.69 -1.49
C CYS A 285 9.19 0.82 -0.72
N CYS A 286 8.04 0.78 -1.40
CA CYS A 286 6.73 0.96 -0.80
C CYS A 286 5.93 -0.35 -0.80
N GLY A 287 5.10 -0.57 0.19
CA GLY A 287 4.26 -1.76 0.31
C GLY A 287 3.00 -1.49 1.11
N THR A 288 1.98 -2.32 0.90
CA THR A 288 0.76 -2.32 1.71
C THR A 288 0.63 -3.70 2.35
N VAL A 289 0.30 -3.74 3.62
CA VAL A 289 0.08 -4.98 4.37
C VAL A 289 -1.24 -4.89 5.14
N GLY A 290 -1.86 -6.05 5.31
CA GLY A 290 -3.06 -6.19 6.14
C GLY A 290 -2.74 -6.72 7.54
N GLU A 291 -3.79 -6.98 8.33
CA GLU A 291 -3.65 -7.55 9.67
C GLU A 291 -2.98 -8.93 9.68
N GLU A 292 -3.12 -9.70 8.60
CA GLU A 292 -2.55 -11.04 8.45
C GLU A 292 -1.03 -11.05 8.61
N THR A 293 -0.34 -9.99 8.19
CA THR A 293 1.11 -9.84 8.37
C THR A 293 1.51 -9.78 9.83
N PHE A 294 0.64 -9.25 10.70
CA PHE A 294 0.88 -9.14 12.14
C PHE A 294 0.35 -10.34 12.93
N LYS A 295 -0.71 -10.99 12.46
CA LYS A 295 -1.30 -12.17 13.12
C LYS A 295 -0.66 -13.47 12.66
N GLY A 296 -0.12 -13.51 11.44
CA GLY A 296 0.48 -14.67 10.81
C GLY A 296 1.95 -14.90 11.16
N THR A 297 2.46 -16.02 10.68
CA THR A 297 3.89 -16.38 10.77
C THR A 297 4.70 -15.89 9.56
N HIS A 298 4.02 -15.46 8.49
CA HIS A 298 4.64 -15.03 7.24
C HIS A 298 4.62 -13.51 7.15
N ASN A 299 5.79 -12.92 6.91
CA ASN A 299 6.01 -11.48 6.78
C ASN A 299 6.88 -11.15 5.55
N GLY A 300 6.76 -11.97 4.51
CA GLY A 300 7.53 -11.84 3.27
C GLY A 300 7.38 -10.49 2.59
N ASP A 301 6.20 -9.89 2.71
CA ASP A 301 5.86 -8.61 2.08
C ASP A 301 6.62 -7.40 2.67
N LEU A 302 7.23 -7.56 3.84
CA LEU A 302 8.05 -6.52 4.47
C LEU A 302 9.47 -6.44 3.90
N PHE A 303 9.91 -7.48 3.18
CA PHE A 303 11.30 -7.56 2.73
C PHE A 303 11.64 -6.44 1.74
N GLY A 304 12.63 -5.63 2.12
CA GLY A 304 13.15 -4.54 1.30
C GLY A 304 12.23 -3.33 1.16
N LYS A 305 11.13 -3.28 1.88
CA LYS A 305 10.25 -2.11 1.93
C LYS A 305 10.79 -1.09 2.92
N MET A 306 10.66 0.20 2.58
CA MET A 306 10.98 1.33 3.46
C MET A 306 9.75 1.94 4.08
N PHE A 307 8.66 1.98 3.33
CA PHE A 307 7.37 2.53 3.76
C PHE A 307 6.30 1.45 3.60
N VAL A 308 5.72 1.06 4.69
CA VAL A 308 4.70 0.03 4.71
C VAL A 308 3.39 0.62 5.21
N LYS A 309 2.46 0.80 4.29
CA LYS A 309 1.10 1.20 4.63
C LYS A 309 0.38 0.02 5.26
N VAL A 310 -0.27 0.27 6.38
CA VAL A 310 -1.12 -0.72 7.07
C VAL A 310 -2.57 -0.30 6.90
N ASP A 311 -3.32 -1.06 6.12
CA ASP A 311 -4.76 -0.87 5.95
C ASP A 311 -5.51 -1.71 6.98
N GLU A 312 -6.24 -1.06 7.86
CA GLU A 312 -7.14 -1.73 8.78
C GLU A 312 -8.57 -1.67 8.27
N LYS A 313 -9.11 -2.81 7.94
CA LYS A 313 -10.53 -2.92 7.56
C LYS A 313 -11.47 -2.99 8.77
N ASN A 314 -10.96 -3.31 9.95
CA ASN A 314 -11.73 -3.37 11.19
C ASN A 314 -10.81 -3.10 12.39
N SER A 315 -11.33 -2.46 13.40
CA SER A 315 -10.73 -1.97 14.65
C SER A 315 -10.09 -3.03 15.56
N ASN A 316 -10.01 -4.28 15.15
CA ASN A 316 -9.35 -5.31 15.92
C ASN A 316 -7.84 -5.11 15.87
N SER A 317 -7.32 -4.60 16.96
CA SER A 317 -5.95 -4.18 17.18
C SER A 317 -4.90 -5.14 16.60
N VAL A 318 -4.04 -4.60 15.74
CA VAL A 318 -2.76 -5.24 15.43
C VAL A 318 -2.04 -5.50 16.76
N PRO A 319 -1.55 -6.72 17.00
CA PRO A 319 -0.90 -7.03 18.28
C PRO A 319 0.32 -6.14 18.50
N ILE A 320 0.28 -5.28 19.50
CA ILE A 320 1.37 -4.34 19.83
C ILE A 320 2.71 -5.05 20.03
N GLU A 321 2.70 -6.23 20.60
CA GLU A 321 3.91 -7.02 20.82
C GLU A 321 4.57 -7.41 19.49
N LYS A 322 3.77 -7.66 18.45
CA LYS A 322 4.28 -7.95 17.11
C LYS A 322 4.87 -6.71 16.44
N ILE A 323 4.25 -5.53 16.63
CA ILE A 323 4.84 -4.28 16.17
C ILE A 323 6.16 -4.02 16.87
N LYS A 324 6.21 -4.22 18.20
CA LYS A 324 7.46 -4.08 18.97
C LYS A 324 8.54 -5.06 18.53
N GLU A 325 8.17 -6.32 18.25
CA GLU A 325 9.09 -7.32 17.70
C GLU A 325 9.68 -6.86 16.36
N LEU A 326 8.82 -6.37 15.46
CA LEU A 326 9.23 -5.94 14.13
C LEU A 326 10.01 -4.61 14.13
N THR A 327 9.76 -3.72 15.09
CA THR A 327 10.34 -2.36 15.11
C THR A 327 11.33 -2.12 16.23
N GLY A 328 11.53 -3.09 17.12
CA GLY A 328 12.39 -2.95 18.30
C GLY A 328 13.88 -3.01 18.01
N THR A 329 14.29 -3.55 16.88
CA THR A 329 15.69 -3.75 16.49
C THR A 329 15.92 -3.40 15.02
N ASN A 330 17.20 -3.31 14.63
CA ASN A 330 17.58 -3.08 13.23
C ASN A 330 17.43 -4.34 12.36
N ARG A 331 17.08 -5.46 12.94
CA ARG A 331 16.89 -6.74 12.24
C ARG A 331 15.59 -7.37 12.69
N TYR A 332 14.97 -8.12 11.78
CA TYR A 332 13.77 -8.90 12.10
C TYR A 332 13.84 -10.29 11.46
N ARG A 333 13.08 -11.21 12.04
CA ARG A 333 12.98 -12.57 11.52
C ARG A 333 12.02 -12.62 10.34
N HIS A 334 12.59 -12.66 9.15
CA HIS A 334 11.85 -12.74 7.88
C HIS A 334 11.47 -14.18 7.57
N ARG A 335 10.21 -14.40 7.20
CA ARG A 335 9.70 -15.70 6.76
C ARG A 335 8.79 -15.53 5.57
N SER A 336 9.24 -16.00 4.41
CA SER A 336 8.40 -16.15 3.22
C SER A 336 7.69 -17.50 3.24
N MET A 337 6.60 -17.61 2.47
CA MET A 337 5.88 -18.87 2.29
C MET A 337 6.82 -19.94 1.74
N ASN A 338 6.78 -21.13 2.31
CA ASN A 338 7.61 -22.28 1.90
C ASN A 338 9.13 -22.08 1.99
N LYS A 339 9.61 -21.13 2.81
CA LYS A 339 11.03 -20.89 3.05
C LYS A 339 11.36 -20.88 4.53
N ASP A 340 12.60 -21.23 4.87
CA ASP A 340 13.10 -21.12 6.22
C ASP A 340 13.16 -19.66 6.67
N ALA A 341 12.90 -19.47 7.96
CA ALA A 341 12.98 -18.14 8.54
C ALA A 341 14.46 -17.70 8.65
N ARG A 342 14.74 -16.45 8.29
CA ARG A 342 16.08 -15.84 8.38
C ARG A 342 16.02 -14.46 9.01
N ASP A 343 17.11 -14.05 9.66
CA ASP A 343 17.25 -12.69 10.13
C ASP A 343 17.73 -11.80 8.99
N VAL A 344 16.98 -10.73 8.73
CA VAL A 344 17.28 -9.72 7.71
C VAL A 344 17.30 -8.33 8.33
N ASP A 345 18.02 -7.42 7.68
CA ASP A 345 18.05 -6.04 8.10
C ASP A 345 16.70 -5.38 7.83
N ARG A 346 16.19 -4.65 8.81
CA ARG A 346 14.95 -3.91 8.72
C ARG A 346 15.20 -2.61 7.94
N LEU A 347 14.31 -2.30 7.00
CA LEU A 347 14.32 -1.02 6.29
C LEU A 347 13.03 -0.23 6.51
N PHE A 348 11.97 -0.89 6.95
CA PHE A 348 10.63 -0.33 6.95
C PHE A 348 10.31 0.50 8.19
N SER A 349 9.44 1.47 7.95
CA SER A 349 8.60 2.15 8.93
C SER A 349 7.15 1.99 8.51
N PHE A 350 6.26 1.82 9.49
CA PHE A 350 4.84 1.66 9.24
C PHE A 350 4.15 3.02 9.16
N LEU A 351 3.17 3.08 8.26
CA LEU A 351 2.19 4.15 8.12
C LEU A 351 0.82 3.53 8.39
N PHE A 352 0.34 3.67 9.62
CA PHE A 352 -0.98 3.20 10.01
C PHE A 352 -2.02 4.24 9.62
N PHE A 353 -2.89 3.90 8.67
CA PHE A 353 -3.96 4.77 8.22
C PHE A 353 -5.31 4.21 8.66
N ARG A 354 -5.93 4.88 9.62
CA ARG A 354 -7.17 4.44 10.25
C ARG A 354 -8.30 5.40 10.02
N ASN A 355 -9.47 4.85 9.79
CA ASN A 355 -10.71 5.58 9.86
C ASN A 355 -11.22 5.45 11.30
N GLY A 356 -11.19 6.55 12.06
CA GLY A 356 -11.51 6.56 13.48
C GLY A 356 -10.37 7.14 14.33
N PHE A 357 -10.61 7.29 15.61
CA PHE A 357 -9.72 8.01 16.51
C PHE A 357 -9.08 7.12 17.59
N THR A 358 -9.05 5.81 17.34
CA THR A 358 -8.44 4.84 18.24
C THR A 358 -7.08 4.42 17.73
N SER A 359 -6.02 4.65 18.52
CA SER A 359 -4.66 4.23 18.16
C SER A 359 -4.47 2.71 18.16
N THR A 360 -3.68 2.18 17.21
CA THR A 360 -3.19 0.78 17.21
C THR A 360 -2.26 0.52 18.37
N ALA A 361 -1.47 1.53 18.67
CA ALA A 361 -0.39 1.41 19.62
C ALA A 361 -0.89 1.71 21.03
N LYS A 362 -0.58 0.84 21.98
CA LYS A 362 -0.54 1.25 23.39
C LYS A 362 0.72 2.08 23.57
N LEU A 363 0.53 3.40 23.61
CA LEU A 363 1.62 4.32 23.93
C LEU A 363 2.08 4.08 25.37
N ALA A 364 3.37 4.11 25.61
CA ALA A 364 3.88 4.05 26.99
C ALA A 364 3.60 5.38 27.68
N GLY A 365 3.01 5.32 28.87
CA GLY A 365 2.77 6.52 29.67
C GLY A 365 4.09 7.22 30.04
N THR A 366 4.05 8.54 30.10
CA THR A 366 5.13 9.39 30.64
C THR A 366 5.39 9.01 32.09
N GLY A 367 6.55 8.47 32.42
CA GLY A 367 6.94 8.18 33.80
C GLY A 367 7.55 6.81 34.05
N SER A 368 7.42 5.85 33.17
CA SER A 368 8.21 4.64 33.17
C SER A 368 9.33 4.80 32.12
N SER A 369 10.55 4.77 32.52
CA SER A 369 11.83 4.79 31.79
C SER A 369 11.79 4.53 30.27
N GLY A 370 11.22 5.44 29.51
CA GLY A 370 11.22 5.38 28.04
C GLY A 370 9.90 5.84 27.46
N GLU A 371 9.85 7.12 27.08
CA GLU A 371 8.86 7.63 26.16
C GLU A 371 8.81 6.75 24.93
N ASP A 372 7.60 6.44 24.42
CA ASP A 372 7.48 5.57 23.26
C ASP A 372 7.91 6.30 22.00
N ARG A 373 9.20 6.23 21.69
CA ARG A 373 9.81 6.79 20.48
C ARG A 373 9.43 6.07 19.18
N ARG A 374 8.58 5.03 19.26
CA ARG A 374 8.24 4.19 18.11
C ARG A 374 7.08 4.74 17.28
N PHE A 375 6.27 5.63 17.86
CA PHE A 375 5.05 6.10 17.22
C PHE A 375 4.96 7.62 17.22
N GLU A 376 4.55 8.15 16.06
CA GLU A 376 4.12 9.53 15.88
C GLU A 376 2.60 9.52 15.68
N PRO A 377 1.80 9.79 16.71
CA PRO A 377 0.36 9.84 16.58
C PRO A 377 -0.07 11.15 15.92
N VAL A 378 -0.96 11.05 14.95
CA VAL A 378 -1.54 12.18 14.23
C VAL A 378 -3.05 12.04 14.20
N ILE A 379 -3.78 13.10 14.56
CA ILE A 379 -5.25 13.08 14.61
C ILE A 379 -5.81 14.15 13.68
N ALA A 380 -6.60 13.73 12.69
CA ALA A 380 -7.29 14.65 11.79
C ALA A 380 -8.81 14.45 11.82
N ARG A 381 -9.52 15.45 12.35
CA ARG A 381 -10.97 15.43 12.57
C ARG A 381 -11.80 15.97 11.42
N VAL A 382 -11.14 16.61 10.44
CA VAL A 382 -11.80 17.18 9.27
C VAL A 382 -11.07 16.76 8.01
N ASN A 383 -11.81 16.65 6.92
CA ASN A 383 -11.28 16.26 5.62
C ASN A 383 -10.55 17.41 4.90
N LEU A 384 -9.84 17.08 3.84
CA LEU A 384 -9.06 18.05 3.04
C LEU A 384 -9.97 19.14 2.43
N THR A 385 -11.21 18.81 2.03
CA THR A 385 -12.12 19.79 1.44
C THR A 385 -12.43 20.94 2.40
N ARG A 386 -12.64 20.65 3.70
CA ARG A 386 -12.84 21.68 4.73
C ARG A 386 -11.57 22.48 5.02
N HIS A 387 -10.41 21.83 5.04
CA HIS A 387 -9.14 22.53 5.18
C HIS A 387 -8.95 23.56 4.05
N LEU A 388 -9.24 23.17 2.80
CA LEU A 388 -9.17 24.08 1.65
C LEU A 388 -10.21 25.20 1.75
N ALA A 389 -11.46 24.87 2.06
CA ALA A 389 -12.50 25.87 2.21
C ALA A 389 -12.15 26.92 3.29
N LYS A 390 -11.54 26.50 4.39
CA LYS A 390 -11.04 27.42 5.44
C LYS A 390 -9.87 28.24 4.93
N HIS A 391 -8.88 27.61 4.26
CA HIS A 391 -7.72 28.29 3.69
C HIS A 391 -8.13 29.41 2.71
N PHE A 392 -9.09 29.14 1.84
CA PHE A 392 -9.62 30.12 0.87
C PHE A 392 -10.71 31.05 1.45
N ASN A 393 -10.91 31.05 2.77
CA ASN A 393 -11.89 31.88 3.47
C ASN A 393 -13.34 31.72 2.99
N LEU A 394 -13.69 30.52 2.50
CA LEU A 394 -15.05 30.18 2.10
C LEU A 394 -15.93 29.79 3.29
N ILE A 395 -15.32 29.44 4.41
CA ILE A 395 -15.97 29.16 5.70
C ILE A 395 -15.26 29.92 6.83
N PRO A 396 -16.01 30.37 7.85
CA PRO A 396 -15.44 31.12 8.98
C PRO A 396 -14.59 30.24 9.89
N ASP A 397 -14.98 28.98 10.07
CA ASP A 397 -14.31 28.01 10.94
C ASP A 397 -14.20 26.64 10.25
N ILE A 398 -13.13 25.89 10.56
CA ILE A 398 -12.86 24.59 9.96
C ILE A 398 -13.93 23.53 10.29
N ASN A 399 -14.65 23.71 11.41
CA ASN A 399 -15.72 22.81 11.81
C ASN A 399 -17.07 23.15 11.14
N THR A 400 -17.13 24.27 10.40
CA THR A 400 -18.32 24.64 9.63
C THR A 400 -18.59 23.60 8.55
N LEU A 401 -19.83 23.13 8.46
CA LEU A 401 -20.26 22.23 7.39
C LEU A 401 -20.21 22.97 6.04
N LEU A 402 -19.74 22.30 5.02
CA LEU A 402 -19.75 22.84 3.67
C LEU A 402 -21.14 22.69 3.05
N ASP A 403 -21.56 23.70 2.29
CA ASP A 403 -22.66 23.50 1.35
C ASP A 403 -22.20 22.65 0.16
N ASP A 404 -23.16 22.00 -0.52
CA ASP A 404 -22.90 21.09 -1.63
C ASP A 404 -22.08 21.72 -2.75
N SER A 405 -22.24 23.02 -3.02
CA SER A 405 -21.54 23.72 -4.09
C SER A 405 -20.08 23.94 -3.75
N THR A 406 -19.79 24.35 -2.52
CA THR A 406 -18.43 24.54 -1.99
C THR A 406 -17.70 23.21 -1.89
N GLU A 407 -18.37 22.16 -1.39
CA GLU A 407 -17.77 20.83 -1.31
C GLU A 407 -17.39 20.29 -2.68
N LYS A 408 -18.26 20.39 -3.66
CA LYS A 408 -17.98 20.01 -5.06
C LYS A 408 -16.82 20.81 -5.66
N ALA A 409 -16.79 22.13 -5.43
CA ALA A 409 -15.71 22.97 -5.93
C ALA A 409 -14.35 22.55 -5.35
N MET A 410 -14.27 22.30 -4.04
CA MET A 410 -13.04 21.82 -3.40
C MET A 410 -12.64 20.42 -3.86
N ALA A 411 -13.60 19.53 -4.07
CA ALA A 411 -13.33 18.19 -4.60
C ALA A 411 -12.77 18.23 -6.04
N ILE A 412 -13.27 19.13 -6.89
CA ILE A 412 -12.74 19.34 -8.25
C ILE A 412 -11.30 19.85 -8.16
N MET A 413 -11.05 20.88 -7.33
CA MET A 413 -9.70 21.42 -7.10
C MET A 413 -8.70 20.34 -6.65
N ILE A 414 -9.10 19.49 -5.70
CA ILE A 414 -8.26 18.36 -5.24
C ILE A 414 -7.95 17.41 -6.39
N LYS A 415 -8.93 17.12 -7.26
CA LYS A 415 -8.74 16.26 -8.42
C LYS A 415 -7.77 16.86 -9.44
N ASP A 416 -7.86 18.18 -9.67
CA ASP A 416 -6.92 18.88 -10.53
C ASP A 416 -5.52 18.87 -9.91
N TRP A 417 -5.39 19.11 -8.60
CA TRP A 417 -4.10 19.01 -7.90
C TRP A 417 -3.50 17.61 -7.93
N GLN A 418 -4.33 16.57 -7.88
CA GLN A 418 -3.84 15.19 -8.02
C GLN A 418 -3.18 14.98 -9.37
N LYS A 419 -3.72 15.58 -10.44
CA LYS A 419 -3.19 15.46 -11.80
C LYS A 419 -1.97 16.34 -12.01
N ASP A 420 -2.05 17.61 -11.63
CA ASP A 420 -1.10 18.63 -12.03
C ASP A 420 0.12 18.73 -11.09
N TYR A 421 -0.04 18.28 -9.83
CA TYR A 421 1.01 18.40 -8.81
C TYR A 421 1.38 17.05 -8.18
N TYR A 422 0.44 16.34 -7.56
CA TYR A 422 0.79 15.16 -6.73
C TYR A 422 1.27 13.95 -7.54
N ARG A 423 0.87 13.83 -8.81
CA ARG A 423 1.33 12.80 -9.75
C ARG A 423 2.39 13.31 -10.73
N ASN A 424 2.73 14.58 -10.68
CA ASN A 424 3.73 15.17 -11.54
C ASN A 424 5.11 15.07 -10.89
N GLU A 425 5.96 14.21 -11.44
CA GLU A 425 7.29 13.94 -10.90
C GLU A 425 8.13 15.22 -10.70
N THR A 426 8.12 16.16 -11.64
CA THR A 426 8.84 17.42 -11.53
C THR A 426 8.36 18.22 -10.32
N ARG A 427 7.05 18.30 -10.09
CA ARG A 427 6.47 19.01 -8.94
C ARG A 427 6.77 18.32 -7.63
N VAL A 428 6.80 17.00 -7.63
CA VAL A 428 7.21 16.21 -6.46
C VAL A 428 8.70 16.39 -6.17
N GLN A 429 9.57 16.49 -7.20
CA GLN A 429 11.00 16.79 -7.03
C GLN A 429 11.23 18.19 -6.42
N GLU A 430 10.49 19.20 -6.87
CA GLU A 430 10.50 20.55 -6.31
C GLU A 430 10.10 20.55 -4.82
N TRP A 431 9.00 19.87 -4.50
CA TRP A 431 8.58 19.72 -3.10
C TRP A 431 9.60 18.95 -2.26
N LEU A 432 10.15 17.86 -2.76
CA LEU A 432 11.19 17.09 -2.07
C LEU A 432 12.41 17.95 -1.76
N GLY A 433 12.93 18.70 -2.74
CA GLY A 433 14.06 19.61 -2.54
C GLY A 433 13.76 20.69 -1.50
N HIS A 434 12.55 21.24 -1.55
CA HIS A 434 12.10 22.26 -0.59
C HIS A 434 12.07 21.72 0.85
N ILE A 435 11.45 20.55 1.10
CA ILE A 435 11.35 20.00 2.46
C ILE A 435 12.72 19.57 3.01
N ILE A 436 13.62 19.09 2.16
CA ILE A 436 15.01 18.79 2.56
C ILE A 436 15.72 20.05 3.03
N GLN A 437 15.59 21.15 2.31
CA GLN A 437 16.18 22.45 2.68
C GLN A 437 15.50 23.07 3.90
N LYS A 438 14.17 23.16 3.88
CA LYS A 438 13.35 23.74 4.96
C LYS A 438 13.68 23.13 6.32
N HIS A 439 13.81 21.82 6.36
CA HIS A 439 14.07 21.11 7.62
C HIS A 439 15.54 20.79 7.86
N ASN A 440 16.44 21.25 6.95
CA ASN A 440 17.88 20.96 7.02
C ASN A 440 18.16 19.44 7.18
N ALA A 441 17.38 18.61 6.48
CA ALA A 441 17.33 17.17 6.68
C ALA A 441 18.67 16.46 6.48
N MET A 442 19.55 16.98 5.63
CA MET A 442 20.90 16.44 5.40
C MET A 442 21.79 16.49 6.67
N LYS A 443 21.51 17.42 7.59
CA LYS A 443 22.29 17.60 8.83
C LYS A 443 21.58 17.05 10.07
N MET A 444 20.36 16.56 9.92
CA MET A 444 19.66 15.89 11.02
C MET A 444 20.40 14.61 11.39
N THR A 445 20.55 14.35 12.67
CA THR A 445 21.18 13.13 13.18
C THR A 445 20.18 12.08 13.63
N GLU A 446 18.96 12.49 13.91
CA GLU A 446 17.86 11.61 14.34
C GLU A 446 16.50 12.24 14.03
N LEU A 447 15.48 11.43 13.95
CA LEU A 447 14.08 11.84 13.88
C LEU A 447 13.33 11.26 15.08
N THR A 448 12.94 12.14 15.99
CA THR A 448 12.16 11.78 17.19
C THR A 448 10.69 12.18 17.02
N PRO A 449 9.74 11.46 17.62
CA PRO A 449 8.33 11.85 17.57
C PRO A 449 8.08 13.14 18.37
N LEU A 450 7.04 13.85 17.96
CA LEU A 450 6.51 14.97 18.74
C LEU A 450 5.67 14.43 19.89
N HIS A 451 6.09 14.65 21.12
CA HIS A 451 5.29 14.37 22.30
C HIS A 451 4.33 15.53 22.60
N GLY A 452 3.59 15.97 21.57
CA GLY A 452 2.69 17.10 21.59
C GLY A 452 1.25 16.76 21.97
N VAL A 453 0.32 17.55 21.44
CA VAL A 453 -1.11 17.47 21.77
C VAL A 453 -1.68 16.08 21.43
N TYR A 454 -1.41 15.54 20.27
CA TYR A 454 -1.97 14.26 19.83
C TYR A 454 -1.42 13.06 20.60
N TYR A 455 -0.14 13.11 20.98
CA TYR A 455 0.44 12.06 21.82
C TYR A 455 -0.26 12.02 23.19
N ASN A 456 -0.44 13.17 23.82
CA ASN A 456 -1.12 13.28 25.11
C ASN A 456 -2.59 12.86 25.02
N GLU A 457 -3.27 13.25 23.95
CA GLU A 457 -4.66 12.85 23.72
C GLU A 457 -4.78 11.32 23.55
N MET A 458 -3.87 10.69 22.80
CA MET A 458 -3.87 9.24 22.64
C MET A 458 -3.57 8.51 23.96
N LEU A 459 -2.69 9.06 24.80
CA LEU A 459 -2.48 8.53 26.15
C LEU A 459 -3.75 8.64 27.00
N ASP A 460 -4.43 9.76 26.95
CA ASP A 460 -5.69 9.96 27.69
C ASP A 460 -6.77 8.97 27.24
N ARG A 461 -6.87 8.71 25.93
CA ARG A 461 -7.80 7.71 25.36
C ARG A 461 -7.48 6.26 25.78
N GLN A 462 -6.26 5.97 26.15
CA GLN A 462 -5.84 4.64 26.62
C GLN A 462 -6.03 4.46 28.14
N LYS A 463 -6.30 5.53 28.88
CA LYS A 463 -6.62 5.45 30.29
C LYS A 463 -7.94 4.71 30.48
N LYS A 464 -8.07 4.07 31.64
CA LYS A 464 -9.34 3.48 32.05
C LYS A 464 -10.20 4.51 32.76
N GLY A 465 -11.50 4.27 32.78
CA GLY A 465 -12.45 5.13 33.46
C GLY A 465 -12.78 6.41 32.68
N ILE A 466 -13.12 7.44 33.39
CA ILE A 466 -13.63 8.69 32.79
C ILE A 466 -12.58 9.38 31.89
N ASP A 467 -11.32 9.34 32.28
CA ASP A 467 -10.23 9.97 31.51
C ASP A 467 -9.95 9.29 30.17
N GLY A 468 -10.24 8.01 30.03
CA GLY A 468 -10.14 7.30 28.75
C GLY A 468 -11.43 7.36 27.92
N PHE A 469 -12.57 7.38 28.61
CA PHE A 469 -13.89 7.45 27.97
C PHE A 469 -14.16 8.83 27.35
N MET A 470 -13.90 9.91 28.10
CA MET A 470 -14.28 11.26 27.68
C MET A 470 -13.67 11.72 26.36
N PRO A 471 -12.37 11.54 26.07
CA PRO A 471 -11.82 11.93 24.77
C PRO A 471 -12.56 11.28 23.59
N LYS A 472 -12.87 9.99 23.69
CA LYS A 472 -13.61 9.23 22.66
C LYS A 472 -15.06 9.70 22.55
N PHE A 473 -15.70 9.88 23.70
CA PHE A 473 -17.08 10.39 23.76
C PHE A 473 -17.19 11.80 23.17
N MET A 474 -16.19 12.67 23.41
CA MET A 474 -16.18 14.03 22.87
C MET A 474 -16.04 14.07 21.35
N ASP A 475 -15.34 13.12 20.74
CA ASP A 475 -15.31 13.02 19.28
C ASP A 475 -16.71 12.74 18.71
N LEU A 476 -17.43 11.79 19.30
CA LEU A 476 -18.81 11.50 18.91
C LEU A 476 -19.71 12.72 19.13
N PHE A 477 -19.60 13.35 20.30
CA PHE A 477 -20.37 14.55 20.64
C PHE A 477 -20.11 15.71 19.68
N ASN A 478 -18.83 15.94 19.31
CA ASN A 478 -18.45 17.00 18.39
C ASN A 478 -18.95 16.76 16.97
N ASN A 479 -18.99 15.49 16.55
CA ASN A 479 -19.51 15.12 15.23
C ASN A 479 -21.03 15.20 15.13
N SER A 480 -21.74 15.15 16.25
CA SER A 480 -23.20 15.19 16.29
C SER A 480 -23.83 16.60 16.22
N ASN A 481 -23.03 17.68 16.17
CA ASN A 481 -23.51 19.07 16.28
C ASN A 481 -24.37 19.36 17.52
N SER A 482 -24.33 18.51 18.53
CA SER A 482 -25.11 18.64 19.75
C SER A 482 -24.54 19.72 20.66
N THR A 483 -25.45 20.42 21.36
CA THR A 483 -25.10 21.42 22.38
C THR A 483 -25.36 20.91 23.81
N VAL A 484 -25.97 19.74 23.92
CA VAL A 484 -26.33 19.13 25.22
C VAL A 484 -25.94 17.65 25.21
N ILE A 485 -25.55 17.15 26.37
CA ILE A 485 -25.24 15.75 26.60
C ILE A 485 -26.41 15.10 27.33
N ASN A 486 -27.03 14.10 26.72
CA ASN A 486 -28.01 13.26 27.39
C ASN A 486 -27.30 12.34 28.39
N LEU A 487 -27.43 12.68 29.68
CA LEU A 487 -26.78 11.94 30.76
C LEU A 487 -27.19 10.47 30.87
N THR A 488 -28.41 10.14 30.44
CA THR A 488 -28.89 8.76 30.52
C THR A 488 -28.18 7.89 29.51
N ASP A 489 -28.05 8.38 28.28
CA ASP A 489 -27.43 7.64 27.20
C ASP A 489 -25.89 7.62 27.34
N ALA A 490 -25.27 8.76 27.65
CA ALA A 490 -23.85 8.83 27.96
C ALA A 490 -23.43 7.90 29.12
N HIS A 491 -24.24 7.81 30.17
CA HIS A 491 -24.00 6.91 31.29
C HIS A 491 -24.10 5.44 30.90
N LYS A 492 -25.07 5.06 30.06
CA LYS A 492 -25.18 3.71 29.53
C LYS A 492 -23.96 3.36 28.68
N LEU A 493 -23.56 4.26 27.78
CA LEU A 493 -22.34 4.07 26.95
C LEU A 493 -21.11 3.86 27.82
N TYR A 494 -20.93 4.70 28.84
CA TYR A 494 -19.81 4.56 29.79
C TYR A 494 -19.81 3.21 30.50
N GLN A 495 -20.97 2.78 31.02
CA GLN A 495 -21.07 1.51 31.72
C GLN A 495 -20.70 0.31 30.82
N VAL A 496 -21.08 0.36 29.55
CA VAL A 496 -20.77 -0.70 28.59
C VAL A 496 -19.29 -0.62 28.18
N ALA A 497 -18.80 0.57 27.84
CA ALA A 497 -17.41 0.77 27.38
C ALA A 497 -16.39 0.35 28.46
N GLU A 498 -16.61 0.73 29.71
CA GLU A 498 -15.70 0.44 30.83
C GLU A 498 -16.02 -0.85 31.58
N SER A 499 -17.08 -1.58 31.16
CA SER A 499 -17.58 -2.77 31.86
C SER A 499 -17.77 -2.55 33.39
N THR A 500 -18.21 -1.37 33.76
CA THR A 500 -18.31 -0.92 35.16
C THR A 500 -19.75 -0.58 35.55
N LYS A 501 -20.05 -0.66 36.84
CA LYS A 501 -21.30 -0.21 37.40
C LYS A 501 -21.04 1.04 38.26
N CYS A 502 -21.59 2.17 37.87
CA CYS A 502 -21.55 3.40 38.67
C CYS A 502 -22.92 4.05 38.70
N THR A 503 -23.13 4.94 39.66
CA THR A 503 -24.38 5.72 39.75
C THR A 503 -24.35 6.84 38.70
N LYS A 504 -25.54 7.20 38.20
CA LYS A 504 -25.69 8.31 37.25
C LYS A 504 -25.20 9.65 37.82
N ASP A 505 -25.41 9.89 39.12
CA ASP A 505 -24.95 11.13 39.78
C ASP A 505 -23.41 11.19 39.87
N TRP A 506 -22.76 10.07 40.16
CA TRP A 506 -21.31 10.01 40.12
C TRP A 506 -20.78 10.31 38.70
N PHE A 507 -21.33 9.64 37.71
CA PHE A 507 -20.94 9.82 36.31
C PHE A 507 -21.15 11.28 35.86
N LYS A 508 -22.30 11.89 36.17
CA LYS A 508 -22.59 13.32 35.89
C LYS A 508 -21.48 14.22 36.46
N ASN A 509 -21.17 14.05 37.73
CA ASN A 509 -20.19 14.89 38.41
C ASN A 509 -18.79 14.72 37.76
N GLN A 510 -18.45 13.51 37.35
CA GLN A 510 -17.17 13.24 36.66
C GLN A 510 -17.13 13.88 35.26
N ILE A 511 -18.21 13.80 34.48
CA ILE A 511 -18.29 14.48 33.17
C ILE A 511 -18.15 15.99 33.33
N MET A 512 -18.93 16.59 34.22
CA MET A 512 -18.92 18.05 34.44
C MET A 512 -17.53 18.50 34.89
N TYR A 513 -16.90 17.78 35.82
CA TYR A 513 -15.56 18.05 36.28
C TYR A 513 -14.56 17.96 35.13
N TRP A 514 -14.63 16.90 34.31
CA TRP A 514 -13.72 16.67 33.18
C TRP A 514 -13.86 17.78 32.11
N LEU A 515 -15.10 18.11 31.72
CA LEU A 515 -15.39 19.17 30.75
C LEU A 515 -14.87 20.54 31.22
N ASN A 516 -15.08 20.85 32.49
CA ASN A 516 -14.62 22.10 33.09
C ASN A 516 -13.06 22.14 33.14
N THR A 517 -12.42 21.08 33.70
CA THR A 517 -10.97 21.10 33.97
C THR A 517 -10.11 20.89 32.72
N LYS A 518 -10.58 20.06 31.77
CA LYS A 518 -9.80 19.72 30.57
C LYS A 518 -10.10 20.63 29.39
N LEU A 519 -11.34 21.06 29.22
CA LEU A 519 -11.77 21.88 28.09
C LEU A 519 -12.11 23.32 28.47
N GLY A 520 -12.15 23.64 29.76
CA GLY A 520 -12.54 24.97 30.25
C GLY A 520 -14.02 25.29 29.96
N TRP A 521 -14.83 24.25 29.75
CA TRP A 521 -16.23 24.45 29.40
C TRP A 521 -17.07 24.71 30.64
N ASP A 522 -17.92 25.74 30.59
CA ASP A 522 -18.90 26.00 31.61
C ASP A 522 -20.15 25.14 31.35
N CYS A 523 -20.42 24.22 32.27
CA CYS A 523 -21.46 23.22 32.14
C CYS A 523 -22.45 23.33 33.29
N GLU A 524 -23.73 23.14 33.00
CA GLU A 524 -24.79 23.07 34.00
C GLU A 524 -25.74 21.90 33.76
N GLU A 525 -26.28 21.33 34.82
CA GLU A 525 -27.36 20.36 34.73
C GLU A 525 -28.69 21.07 34.47
N THR A 526 -29.44 20.58 33.50
CA THR A 526 -30.78 21.06 33.21
C THR A 526 -31.76 19.91 33.03
N MET A 527 -33.03 20.22 33.17
CA MET A 527 -34.13 19.32 32.81
C MET A 527 -35.01 20.03 31.79
N GLU A 528 -34.59 20.02 30.55
CA GLU A 528 -35.34 20.65 29.46
C GLU A 528 -35.90 19.62 28.48
N ASN A 529 -36.92 20.02 27.73
CA ASN A 529 -37.37 19.30 26.58
C ASN A 529 -36.32 19.48 25.48
N VAL A 530 -35.81 18.36 24.94
CA VAL A 530 -34.78 18.37 23.92
C VAL A 530 -35.40 17.93 22.62
N TYR A 531 -35.02 18.60 21.56
CA TYR A 531 -35.48 18.28 20.22
C TYR A 531 -34.54 17.27 19.61
N THR A 532 -35.09 16.28 18.91
CA THR A 532 -34.30 15.39 18.06
C THR A 532 -33.79 16.16 16.85
N PHE A 533 -32.76 15.63 16.18
CA PHE A 533 -32.10 16.23 15.01
C PHE A 533 -33.10 16.66 13.91
N ASP A 534 -34.24 15.98 13.78
CA ASP A 534 -35.29 16.26 12.77
C ASP A 534 -36.16 17.48 13.13
N GLY A 535 -35.92 18.14 14.24
CA GLY A 535 -36.61 19.40 14.63
C GLY A 535 -38.09 19.28 14.95
N CYS A 536 -38.65 18.07 14.97
CA CYS A 536 -40.10 17.92 14.84
C CYS A 536 -40.86 17.53 16.11
N VAL A 537 -40.23 16.99 17.16
CA VAL A 537 -40.97 16.58 18.38
C VAL A 537 -40.13 16.78 19.63
N PRO A 538 -40.65 17.47 20.66
CA PRO A 538 -39.99 17.49 21.96
C PRO A 538 -39.99 16.09 22.56
N SER A 539 -38.78 15.54 22.79
CA SER A 539 -38.66 14.30 23.53
C SER A 539 -38.89 14.51 25.01
N ASP A 540 -39.16 13.44 25.77
CA ASP A 540 -39.40 13.48 27.20
C ASP A 540 -38.35 14.29 27.96
N ARG A 541 -38.76 14.94 29.05
CA ARG A 541 -37.88 15.63 30.00
C ARG A 541 -36.78 14.70 30.48
N ARG A 542 -35.55 14.98 30.09
CA ARG A 542 -34.37 14.20 30.48
C ARG A 542 -33.34 15.07 31.19
N LYS A 543 -32.60 14.48 32.12
CA LYS A 543 -31.47 15.15 32.77
C LYS A 543 -30.33 15.29 31.78
N MET A 544 -29.85 16.51 31.59
CA MET A 544 -28.85 16.90 30.62
C MET A 544 -27.77 17.76 31.22
N VAL A 545 -26.62 17.76 30.61
CA VAL A 545 -25.56 18.73 30.83
C VAL A 545 -25.52 19.66 29.64
N ILE A 546 -25.78 20.93 29.86
CA ILE A 546 -25.68 21.97 28.84
C ILE A 546 -24.22 22.41 28.76
N VAL A 547 -23.69 22.46 27.55
CA VAL A 547 -22.36 23.00 27.26
C VAL A 547 -22.51 24.45 26.83
N LYS A 548 -22.29 25.39 27.74
CA LYS A 548 -22.56 26.82 27.53
C LYS A 548 -21.80 27.46 26.39
N ASN A 549 -20.58 27.01 26.11
CA ASN A 549 -19.74 27.54 25.02
C ASN A 549 -20.33 27.30 23.62
N ARG A 550 -21.44 26.57 23.52
CA ARG A 550 -22.12 26.27 22.25
C ARG A 550 -23.52 26.87 22.18
N LEU A 551 -23.88 27.77 23.10
CA LEU A 551 -25.21 28.40 23.16
C LEU A 551 -25.52 29.34 21.98
N ASP A 552 -24.54 29.65 21.12
CA ASP A 552 -24.75 30.44 19.90
C ASP A 552 -25.47 29.65 18.79
N VAL A 553 -25.67 28.35 18.98
CA VAL A 553 -26.44 27.52 18.04
C VAL A 553 -27.94 27.68 18.32
N PRO A 554 -28.76 28.09 17.34
CA PRO A 554 -30.17 28.46 17.55
C PRO A 554 -31.07 27.32 18.02
N GLN A 555 -30.65 26.09 17.92
CA GLN A 555 -31.38 24.89 18.37
C GLN A 555 -30.52 24.07 19.33
N ARG A 556 -31.04 23.78 20.50
CA ARG A 556 -30.46 22.85 21.46
C ARG A 556 -30.71 21.43 20.97
N LEU A 557 -29.71 20.86 20.31
CA LEU A 557 -29.77 19.50 19.84
C LEU A 557 -29.27 18.55 20.93
N GLN A 558 -30.02 17.50 21.17
CA GLN A 558 -29.65 16.43 22.08
C GLN A 558 -28.62 15.53 21.39
N PHE A 559 -27.57 15.12 22.12
CA PHE A 559 -26.80 13.96 21.72
C PHE A 559 -27.69 12.73 21.89
N ASP A 560 -28.08 12.12 20.79
CA ASP A 560 -28.82 10.87 20.74
C ASP A 560 -27.98 9.80 20.11
N ILE A 561 -27.86 8.66 20.78
CA ILE A 561 -27.14 7.50 20.21
C ILE A 561 -27.77 7.06 18.88
N ASN A 562 -29.07 7.31 18.68
CA ASN A 562 -29.75 6.99 17.43
C ASN A 562 -29.28 7.84 16.23
N ASP A 563 -28.64 9.00 16.48
CA ASP A 563 -28.06 9.83 15.41
C ASP A 563 -26.88 9.12 14.69
N PHE A 564 -26.31 8.11 15.33
CA PHE A 564 -25.20 7.30 14.81
C PHE A 564 -25.64 5.92 14.30
N ILE A 565 -26.95 5.62 14.36
CA ILE A 565 -27.49 4.35 13.87
C ILE A 565 -27.85 4.51 12.39
N ASP A 566 -27.08 3.84 11.53
CA ASP A 566 -27.46 3.70 10.12
C ASP A 566 -28.62 2.71 10.00
N ARG A 567 -29.82 3.24 9.86
CA ARG A 567 -31.07 2.46 9.77
C ARG A 567 -31.17 1.64 8.49
N ASP A 568 -30.33 1.96 7.50
CA ASP A 568 -30.35 1.32 6.17
C ASP A 568 -29.21 0.30 6.00
N ALA A 569 -28.39 0.08 7.04
CA ALA A 569 -27.32 -0.92 6.98
C ALA A 569 -27.88 -2.34 6.80
N THR A 570 -27.47 -3.01 5.75
CA THR A 570 -27.83 -4.41 5.44
C THR A 570 -26.64 -5.34 5.65
N ASP A 571 -26.88 -6.56 6.13
CA ASP A 571 -25.87 -7.61 6.20
C ASP A 571 -25.54 -8.17 4.80
N ASP A 572 -24.50 -9.03 4.71
CA ASP A 572 -24.10 -9.70 3.47
C ASP A 572 -25.21 -10.54 2.81
N LYS A 573 -26.36 -10.68 3.46
CA LYS A 573 -27.55 -11.40 2.97
C LYS A 573 -28.69 -10.46 2.58
N GLY A 574 -28.48 -9.14 2.63
CA GLY A 574 -29.50 -8.14 2.32
C GLY A 574 -30.56 -7.95 3.40
N THR A 575 -30.31 -8.40 4.64
CA THR A 575 -31.23 -8.21 5.77
C THR A 575 -30.87 -6.90 6.49
N THR A 576 -31.87 -6.02 6.72
CA THR A 576 -31.64 -4.76 7.44
C THR A 576 -31.20 -5.03 8.88
N VAL A 577 -29.95 -4.73 9.20
CA VAL A 577 -29.32 -5.03 10.51
C VAL A 577 -29.03 -3.72 11.27
N GLY A 578 -29.60 -2.61 10.80
CA GLY A 578 -29.26 -1.22 11.17
C GLY A 578 -29.05 -0.95 12.65
N GLU A 579 -29.92 -1.42 13.53
CA GLU A 579 -29.81 -1.13 14.95
C GLU A 579 -28.63 -1.82 15.67
N LYS A 580 -28.15 -2.97 15.18
CA LYS A 580 -27.11 -3.74 15.88
C LYS A 580 -25.69 -3.36 15.49
N ILE A 581 -25.46 -3.00 14.24
CA ILE A 581 -24.09 -2.77 13.71
C ILE A 581 -23.53 -1.45 14.23
N ASN A 582 -24.30 -0.39 14.27
CA ASN A 582 -23.77 0.93 14.66
C ASN A 582 -23.59 1.10 16.16
N VAL A 583 -24.43 0.46 16.99
CA VAL A 583 -24.17 0.40 18.43
C VAL A 583 -22.87 -0.34 18.73
N PHE A 584 -22.57 -1.41 17.99
CA PHE A 584 -21.30 -2.13 18.15
C PHE A 584 -20.11 -1.33 17.65
N SER A 585 -20.20 -0.60 16.53
CA SER A 585 -19.10 0.24 16.05
C SER A 585 -18.83 1.41 17.01
N ILE A 586 -19.84 2.07 17.52
CA ILE A 586 -19.70 3.12 18.54
C ILE A 586 -19.09 2.56 19.83
N LEU A 587 -19.53 1.38 20.27
CA LEU A 587 -18.96 0.73 21.44
C LEU A 587 -17.52 0.25 21.22
N ASP A 588 -17.17 -0.19 20.02
CA ASP A 588 -15.80 -0.56 19.67
C ASP A 588 -14.89 0.67 19.57
N GLU A 589 -15.39 1.81 19.10
CA GLU A 589 -14.67 3.09 19.15
C GLU A 589 -14.48 3.61 20.57
N LEU A 590 -15.43 3.30 21.47
CA LEU A 590 -15.35 3.68 22.89
C LEU A 590 -14.54 2.68 23.74
N ARG A 591 -14.35 1.45 23.30
CA ARG A 591 -13.50 0.44 23.95
C ARG A 591 -12.04 0.58 23.56
#